data_ec526a2d3a839deadcc4284216bd4d55
#
_entry.id   ec526a2d3a839deadcc4284216bd4d55
#
_cell.length_a   1.000
_cell.length_b   1.000
_cell.length_c   1.000
_cell.angle_alpha   90.00
_cell.angle_beta   90.00
_cell.angle_gamma   90.00
#
_symmetry.space_group_name_H-M   'P 1'
#
loop_
_entity.id
_entity.type
_entity.pdbx_description
1 polymer ?
#
loop_
_entity_poly.entity_id
_entity_poly.type
_entity_poly.pdbx_seq_one_letter_code
_entity_poly.pdbx_strand_id
1 'polypeptide(L)'
;IIEFKPDILFSVDSPDFTLRVAEKVKKVNPNIKTIHFVAPQVWVWREHRIKKLKSFLDHVLLLFPFEKKYFDKENIKSTFTGHPLLENNEKSKIDISQIIKDHKKIISIFPGSRESEIDALLPILIDFIKMMNEKYKDIFYVFHSTSELNRLVQDKLIKQGFKNCGSISDEKIKSQVLKSSTFAVAKSGTISLEICNAKVPSIIIYKMNIINFLIVKMLVKVKYANIINIAANEEIIPELLQSNCNSKNI
;
A
#
# COMPACT_ATOMS: atom_id res chain seq x y z
N ILE A 1 -12.32 -0.21 29.30
CA ILE A 1 -10.90 0.13 29.57
C ILE A 1 -10.78 0.71 30.98
N ILE A 2 -11.53 1.73 31.34
CA ILE A 2 -11.40 2.40 32.65
C ILE A 2 -11.69 1.45 33.82
N GLU A 3 -12.74 0.64 33.72
CA GLU A 3 -13.10 -0.39 34.73
C GLU A 3 -12.03 -1.47 34.88
N PHE A 4 -11.36 -1.82 33.78
CA PHE A 4 -10.27 -2.80 33.76
C PHE A 4 -8.99 -2.27 34.42
N LYS A 5 -8.82 -0.93 34.55
CA LYS A 5 -7.65 -0.25 35.16
C LYS A 5 -6.30 -0.75 34.63
N PRO A 6 -6.06 -0.73 33.31
CA PRO A 6 -4.78 -1.21 32.77
C PRO A 6 -3.66 -0.24 33.13
N ASP A 7 -2.43 -0.75 33.21
CA ASP A 7 -1.22 0.07 33.33
C ASP A 7 -0.86 0.72 31.98
N ILE A 8 -1.13 -0.01 30.89
CA ILE A 8 -0.78 0.41 29.52
C ILE A 8 -1.99 0.25 28.61
N LEU A 9 -2.28 1.27 27.83
CA LEU A 9 -3.13 1.22 26.65
C LEU A 9 -2.28 1.17 25.40
N PHE A 10 -2.18 -0.03 24.82
CA PHE A 10 -1.51 -0.23 23.53
C PHE A 10 -2.53 -0.24 22.42
N SER A 11 -2.36 0.66 21.44
CA SER A 11 -3.25 0.79 20.30
C SER A 11 -2.50 0.61 18.97
N VAL A 12 -3.16 0.01 17.99
CA VAL A 12 -2.56 -0.32 16.69
C VAL A 12 -3.39 0.28 15.58
N ASP A 13 -2.74 1.07 14.70
CA ASP A 13 -3.35 1.67 13.50
C ASP A 13 -4.70 2.37 13.74
N SER A 14 -5.48 2.57 12.69
CA SER A 14 -6.81 3.20 12.73
C SER A 14 -6.85 4.51 13.56
N PRO A 15 -5.98 5.50 13.26
CA PRO A 15 -5.73 6.65 14.13
C PRO A 15 -6.98 7.52 14.39
N ASP A 16 -7.92 7.55 13.48
CA ASP A 16 -9.17 8.31 13.68
C ASP A 16 -10.08 7.71 14.77
N PHE A 17 -9.92 6.42 15.09
CA PHE A 17 -10.60 5.76 16.19
C PHE A 17 -9.71 5.63 17.43
N THR A 18 -8.57 4.97 17.29
CA THR A 18 -7.70 4.59 18.41
C THR A 18 -7.13 5.78 19.15
N LEU A 19 -6.75 6.86 18.45
CA LEU A 19 -6.25 8.07 19.10
C LEU A 19 -7.35 8.82 19.88
N ARG A 20 -8.61 8.76 19.42
CA ARG A 20 -9.73 9.31 20.21
C ARG A 20 -9.98 8.52 21.48
N VAL A 21 -9.81 7.20 21.43
CA VAL A 21 -9.89 6.34 22.61
C VAL A 21 -8.76 6.69 23.58
N ALA A 22 -7.51 6.76 23.09
CA ALA A 22 -6.34 7.12 23.91
C ALA A 22 -6.52 8.50 24.57
N GLU A 23 -6.98 9.51 23.83
CA GLU A 23 -7.28 10.84 24.38
C GLU A 23 -8.32 10.80 25.51
N LYS A 24 -9.42 10.06 25.33
CA LYS A 24 -10.46 9.94 26.35
C LYS A 24 -9.95 9.19 27.60
N VAL A 25 -9.22 8.10 27.41
CA VAL A 25 -8.63 7.32 28.51
C VAL A 25 -7.67 8.18 29.31
N LYS A 26 -6.76 8.90 28.64
CA LYS A 26 -5.78 9.77 29.29
C LYS A 26 -6.41 10.92 30.09
N LYS A 27 -7.56 11.45 29.63
CA LYS A 27 -8.34 12.47 30.36
C LYS A 27 -8.95 11.93 31.65
N VAL A 28 -9.40 10.67 31.65
CA VAL A 28 -10.04 10.06 32.84
C VAL A 28 -8.99 9.54 33.82
N ASN A 29 -7.92 8.92 33.31
CA ASN A 29 -6.82 8.40 34.12
C ASN A 29 -5.46 8.73 33.48
N PRO A 30 -4.81 9.84 33.90
CA PRO A 30 -3.51 10.26 33.37
C PRO A 30 -2.36 9.28 33.62
N ASN A 31 -2.50 8.37 34.59
CA ASN A 31 -1.45 7.41 34.94
C ASN A 31 -1.33 6.25 33.94
N ILE A 32 -2.40 5.94 33.21
CA ILE A 32 -2.35 4.90 32.16
C ILE A 32 -1.37 5.34 31.08
N LYS A 33 -0.35 4.52 30.81
CA LYS A 33 0.59 4.77 29.72
C LYS A 33 -0.07 4.47 28.38
N THR A 34 0.05 5.39 27.42
CA THR A 34 -0.56 5.29 26.10
C THR A 34 0.52 5.12 25.04
N ILE A 35 0.52 3.98 24.38
CA ILE A 35 1.47 3.63 23.32
C ILE A 35 0.69 3.37 22.03
N HIS A 36 1.13 3.97 20.93
CA HIS A 36 0.48 3.79 19.62
C HIS A 36 1.47 3.21 18.61
N PHE A 37 1.10 2.11 17.98
CA PHE A 37 1.84 1.48 16.89
C PHE A 37 1.18 1.82 15.56
N VAL A 38 1.98 2.08 14.53
CA VAL A 38 1.60 2.63 13.21
C VAL A 38 1.23 4.12 13.32
N ALA A 39 2.26 4.94 13.29
CA ALA A 39 2.10 6.40 13.37
C ALA A 39 1.11 6.94 12.33
N PRO A 40 0.25 7.90 12.71
CA PRO A 40 -0.58 8.57 11.72
C PRO A 40 0.30 9.29 10.69
N GLN A 41 -0.12 9.25 9.42
CA GLN A 41 0.63 9.81 8.28
C GLN A 41 0.62 11.36 8.32
N VAL A 42 1.17 11.93 9.37
CA VAL A 42 1.18 13.38 9.63
C VAL A 42 2.01 14.16 8.62
N TRP A 43 3.00 13.50 8.00
CA TRP A 43 3.87 14.09 6.97
C TRP A 43 3.16 14.37 5.65
N VAL A 44 2.04 13.72 5.37
CA VAL A 44 1.32 13.90 4.11
C VAL A 44 0.61 15.25 4.07
N TRP A 45 -0.18 15.61 5.12
CA TRP A 45 -1.03 16.80 5.08
C TRP A 45 -1.47 17.35 6.45
N ARG A 46 -1.21 16.67 7.56
CA ARG A 46 -1.76 17.02 8.89
C ARG A 46 -0.69 17.18 9.96
N GLU A 47 0.46 17.74 9.63
CA GLU A 47 1.58 17.95 10.56
C GLU A 47 1.15 18.65 11.86
N HIS A 48 0.22 19.63 11.78
CA HIS A 48 -0.30 20.33 12.96
C HIS A 48 -1.00 19.41 13.98
N ARG A 49 -1.48 18.22 13.57
CA ARG A 49 -2.10 17.25 14.51
C ARG A 49 -1.10 16.64 15.48
N ILE A 50 0.18 16.62 15.15
CA ILE A 50 1.22 16.04 16.04
C ILE A 50 1.20 16.76 17.39
N LYS A 51 1.06 18.09 17.42
CA LYS A 51 0.99 18.86 18.68
C LYS A 51 -0.09 18.35 19.63
N LYS A 52 -1.24 17.96 19.08
CA LYS A 52 -2.32 17.40 19.88
C LYS A 52 -1.98 16.02 20.44
N LEU A 53 -1.24 15.20 19.70
CA LEU A 53 -0.86 13.86 20.15
C LEU A 53 -0.02 13.90 21.41
N LYS A 54 0.84 14.90 21.58
CA LYS A 54 1.68 15.09 22.76
C LYS A 54 0.89 15.13 24.08
N SER A 55 -0.35 15.60 24.05
CA SER A 55 -1.15 15.74 25.27
C SER A 55 -1.71 14.42 25.81
N PHE A 56 -1.67 13.35 25.01
CA PHE A 56 -2.27 12.07 25.39
C PHE A 56 -1.50 10.82 24.92
N LEU A 57 -0.43 10.94 24.13
CA LEU A 57 0.44 9.82 23.78
C LEU A 57 1.77 9.92 24.52
N ASP A 58 2.11 8.85 25.25
CA ASP A 58 3.40 8.75 25.91
C ASP A 58 4.49 8.23 24.99
N HIS A 59 4.14 7.38 24.00
CA HIS A 59 5.09 6.79 23.06
C HIS A 59 4.45 6.42 21.72
N VAL A 60 5.21 6.56 20.63
CA VAL A 60 4.78 6.16 19.28
C VAL A 60 5.80 5.19 18.68
N LEU A 61 5.32 4.06 18.17
CA LEU A 61 6.14 3.09 17.45
C LEU A 61 5.98 3.32 15.95
N LEU A 62 7.10 3.56 15.28
CA LEU A 62 7.18 4.04 13.90
C LEU A 62 7.51 2.90 12.95
N LEU A 63 6.88 2.89 11.78
CA LEU A 63 7.14 1.92 10.72
C LEU A 63 8.33 2.31 9.83
N PHE A 64 8.63 3.62 9.73
CA PHE A 64 9.67 4.13 8.85
C PHE A 64 10.61 5.09 9.58
N PRO A 65 11.95 5.04 9.29
CA PRO A 65 12.93 5.90 9.96
C PRO A 65 12.67 7.39 9.73
N PHE A 66 12.18 7.77 8.54
CA PHE A 66 11.94 9.18 8.20
C PHE A 66 10.81 9.84 9.01
N GLU A 67 9.93 9.03 9.64
CA GLU A 67 8.83 9.53 10.47
C GLU A 67 9.36 10.19 11.74
N LYS A 68 10.47 9.70 12.28
CA LYS A 68 11.03 10.10 13.58
C LYS A 68 11.20 11.62 13.70
N LYS A 69 11.70 12.29 12.66
CA LYS A 69 11.93 13.75 12.64
C LYS A 69 10.67 14.57 12.95
N TYR A 70 9.48 14.07 12.60
CA TYR A 70 8.21 14.77 12.83
C TYR A 70 7.79 14.70 14.28
N PHE A 71 8.04 13.58 14.96
CA PHE A 71 7.72 13.37 16.37
C PHE A 71 8.75 14.02 17.28
N ASP A 72 10.04 13.92 16.94
CA ASP A 72 11.13 14.59 17.68
C ASP A 72 10.94 16.12 17.71
N LYS A 73 10.52 16.74 16.60
CA LYS A 73 10.22 18.18 16.51
C LYS A 73 9.21 18.66 17.56
N GLU A 74 8.26 17.82 17.90
CA GLU A 74 7.22 18.11 18.89
C GLU A 74 7.52 17.50 20.26
N ASN A 75 8.73 16.94 20.46
CA ASN A 75 9.14 16.26 21.70
C ASN A 75 8.19 15.11 22.11
N ILE A 76 7.74 14.30 21.16
CA ILE A 76 6.99 13.07 21.41
C ILE A 76 7.97 11.91 21.33
N LYS A 77 8.04 11.10 22.39
CA LYS A 77 8.88 9.90 22.41
C LYS A 77 8.47 8.95 21.31
N SER A 78 9.42 8.55 20.49
CA SER A 78 9.15 7.62 19.39
C SER A 78 10.31 6.65 19.19
N THR A 79 9.98 5.41 18.75
CA THR A 79 10.95 4.36 18.42
C THR A 79 10.63 3.78 17.05
N PHE A 80 11.62 3.70 16.19
CA PHE A 80 11.51 2.97 14.94
C PHE A 80 11.55 1.46 15.22
N THR A 81 10.51 0.74 14.80
CA THR A 81 10.36 -0.71 15.02
C THR A 81 10.45 -1.52 13.74
N GLY A 82 10.39 -0.88 12.57
CA GLY A 82 10.30 -1.56 11.28
C GLY A 82 8.87 -1.85 10.86
N HIS A 83 8.73 -2.31 9.62
CA HIS A 83 7.42 -2.64 9.06
C HIS A 83 7.21 -4.15 9.07
N PRO A 84 6.11 -4.69 9.66
CA PRO A 84 5.87 -6.12 9.80
C PRO A 84 5.88 -6.91 8.49
N LEU A 85 5.48 -6.28 7.37
CA LEU A 85 5.53 -6.92 6.04
C LEU A 85 6.94 -7.34 5.61
N LEU A 86 7.99 -6.74 6.19
CA LEU A 86 9.38 -7.05 5.85
C LEU A 86 9.93 -8.25 6.65
N GLU A 87 9.23 -8.69 7.70
CA GLU A 87 9.63 -9.81 8.55
C GLU A 87 9.16 -11.16 8.00
N ASN A 88 8.14 -11.16 7.13
CA ASN A 88 7.55 -12.38 6.57
C ASN A 88 8.44 -13.00 5.49
N ASN A 89 9.38 -13.82 5.91
CA ASN A 89 10.16 -14.72 5.04
C ASN A 89 9.45 -16.08 4.93
N GLU A 90 8.27 -16.13 4.32
CA GLU A 90 7.64 -17.43 4.02
C GLU A 90 8.54 -18.24 3.07
N LYS A 91 9.04 -19.37 3.59
CA LYS A 91 9.92 -20.31 2.87
C LYS A 91 9.13 -21.36 2.07
N SER A 92 7.81 -21.40 2.18
CA SER A 92 6.99 -22.38 1.47
C SER A 92 7.01 -22.10 -0.04
N LYS A 93 7.54 -23.06 -0.81
CA LYS A 93 7.40 -23.05 -2.26
C LYS A 93 6.05 -23.64 -2.63
N ILE A 94 5.19 -22.82 -3.22
CA ILE A 94 3.91 -23.27 -3.79
C ILE A 94 4.15 -23.44 -5.29
N ASP A 95 3.67 -24.52 -5.85
CA ASP A 95 3.70 -24.72 -7.30
C ASP A 95 2.66 -23.80 -7.96
N ILE A 96 3.15 -22.85 -8.73
CA ILE A 96 2.34 -21.87 -9.47
C ILE A 96 2.20 -22.22 -10.95
N SER A 97 2.73 -23.36 -11.39
CA SER A 97 2.74 -23.77 -12.81
C SER A 97 1.33 -23.83 -13.42
N GLN A 98 0.35 -24.27 -12.65
CA GLN A 98 -1.06 -24.28 -13.08
C GLN A 98 -1.64 -22.89 -13.31
N ILE A 99 -1.11 -21.85 -12.64
CA ILE A 99 -1.57 -20.48 -12.77
C ILE A 99 -0.95 -19.82 -13.99
N ILE A 100 0.37 -19.94 -14.12
CA ILE A 100 1.15 -19.25 -15.17
C ILE A 100 1.26 -20.05 -16.49
N LYS A 101 0.88 -21.33 -16.46
CA LYS A 101 0.97 -22.24 -17.60
C LYS A 101 2.39 -22.24 -18.19
N ASP A 102 2.51 -22.30 -19.53
CA ASP A 102 3.80 -22.34 -20.24
C ASP A 102 4.45 -20.97 -20.49
N HIS A 103 3.94 -19.90 -19.84
CA HIS A 103 4.48 -18.56 -20.07
C HIS A 103 5.82 -18.37 -19.34
N LYS A 104 6.76 -17.73 -20.03
CA LYS A 104 8.14 -17.52 -19.53
C LYS A 104 8.29 -16.30 -18.64
N LYS A 105 7.40 -15.32 -18.81
CA LYS A 105 7.45 -14.05 -18.08
C LYS A 105 6.12 -13.80 -17.36
N ILE A 106 6.20 -13.29 -16.16
CA ILE A 106 5.05 -12.93 -15.34
C ILE A 106 5.10 -11.43 -15.09
N ILE A 107 3.99 -10.75 -15.34
CA ILE A 107 3.76 -9.40 -14.88
C ILE A 107 2.68 -9.45 -13.79
N SER A 108 3.08 -9.11 -12.55
CA SER A 108 2.15 -8.95 -11.44
C SER A 108 1.47 -7.59 -11.50
N ILE A 109 0.15 -7.57 -11.42
CA ILE A 109 -0.67 -6.35 -11.48
C ILE A 109 -1.48 -6.20 -10.20
N PHE A 110 -1.31 -5.07 -9.52
CA PHE A 110 -2.01 -4.72 -8.29
C PHE A 110 -2.91 -3.50 -8.54
N PRO A 111 -4.17 -3.70 -8.98
CA PRO A 111 -5.04 -2.60 -9.42
C PRO A 111 -5.63 -1.78 -8.26
N GLY A 112 -5.42 -2.23 -7.02
CA GLY A 112 -5.95 -1.61 -5.81
C GLY A 112 -6.83 -2.56 -5.00
N SER A 113 -7.24 -2.07 -3.83
CA SER A 113 -8.03 -2.82 -2.85
C SER A 113 -9.48 -2.33 -2.71
N ARG A 114 -9.88 -1.32 -3.49
CA ARG A 114 -11.23 -0.76 -3.50
C ARG A 114 -11.81 -0.81 -4.90
N GLU A 115 -13.11 -1.03 -5.01
CA GLU A 115 -13.82 -1.09 -6.27
C GLU A 115 -13.60 0.15 -7.14
N SER A 116 -13.67 1.34 -6.55
CA SER A 116 -13.41 2.61 -7.25
C SER A 116 -11.99 2.74 -7.81
N GLU A 117 -11.00 2.11 -7.18
CA GLU A 117 -9.62 2.07 -7.68
C GLU A 117 -9.53 1.14 -8.90
N ILE A 118 -10.16 -0.04 -8.81
CA ILE A 118 -10.23 -1.01 -9.89
C ILE A 118 -10.96 -0.41 -11.09
N ASP A 119 -12.10 0.25 -10.88
CA ASP A 119 -12.86 0.89 -11.95
C ASP A 119 -12.07 1.98 -12.67
N ALA A 120 -11.23 2.72 -11.96
CA ALA A 120 -10.40 3.75 -12.54
C ALA A 120 -9.17 3.20 -13.31
N LEU A 121 -8.58 2.09 -12.84
CA LEU A 121 -7.31 1.58 -13.35
C LEU A 121 -7.46 0.41 -14.33
N LEU A 122 -8.46 -0.45 -14.14
CA LEU A 122 -8.61 -1.66 -14.94
C LEU A 122 -8.76 -1.40 -16.46
N PRO A 123 -9.49 -0.36 -16.94
CA PRO A 123 -9.52 -0.04 -18.37
C PRO A 123 -8.13 0.26 -18.94
N ILE A 124 -7.31 1.02 -18.21
CA ILE A 124 -5.94 1.37 -18.61
C ILE A 124 -5.06 0.12 -18.67
N LEU A 125 -5.19 -0.76 -17.67
CA LEU A 125 -4.44 -2.01 -17.60
C LEU A 125 -4.85 -2.99 -18.70
N ILE A 126 -6.13 -3.05 -19.06
CA ILE A 126 -6.64 -3.82 -20.19
C ILE A 126 -6.00 -3.32 -21.51
N ASP A 127 -6.00 -2.01 -21.72
CA ASP A 127 -5.40 -1.43 -22.93
C ASP A 127 -3.87 -1.64 -22.96
N PHE A 128 -3.19 -1.55 -21.81
CA PHE A 128 -1.79 -1.92 -21.67
C PHE A 128 -1.54 -3.38 -22.09
N ILE A 129 -2.34 -4.33 -21.60
CA ILE A 129 -2.21 -5.75 -21.96
C ILE A 129 -2.44 -5.96 -23.46
N LYS A 130 -3.43 -5.30 -24.07
CA LYS A 130 -3.67 -5.36 -25.52
C LYS A 130 -2.44 -4.95 -26.31
N MET A 131 -1.87 -3.79 -25.98
CA MET A 131 -0.65 -3.27 -26.61
C MET A 131 0.55 -4.20 -26.43
N MET A 132 0.73 -4.73 -25.23
CA MET A 132 1.81 -5.68 -24.95
C MET A 132 1.64 -7.00 -25.70
N ASN A 133 0.41 -7.50 -25.82
CA ASN A 133 0.10 -8.74 -26.54
C ASN A 133 0.31 -8.62 -28.07
N GLU A 134 0.35 -7.43 -28.62
CA GLU A 134 0.75 -7.23 -30.03
C GLU A 134 2.23 -7.57 -30.24
N LYS A 135 3.07 -7.22 -29.28
CA LYS A 135 4.53 -7.33 -29.38
C LYS A 135 5.09 -8.62 -28.74
N TYR A 136 4.50 -9.06 -27.63
CA TYR A 136 5.02 -10.14 -26.80
C TYR A 136 3.94 -11.21 -26.57
N LYS A 137 4.28 -12.48 -26.86
CA LYS A 137 3.35 -13.63 -26.73
C LYS A 137 3.63 -14.52 -25.52
N ASP A 138 4.75 -14.32 -24.85
CA ASP A 138 5.27 -15.16 -23.76
C ASP A 138 5.03 -14.58 -22.34
N ILE A 139 4.14 -13.59 -22.23
CA ILE A 139 3.83 -12.92 -20.96
C ILE A 139 2.49 -13.41 -20.41
N PHE A 140 2.48 -13.76 -19.13
CA PHE A 140 1.27 -13.98 -18.35
C PHE A 140 1.05 -12.84 -17.36
N TYR A 141 -0.16 -12.31 -17.30
CA TYR A 141 -0.52 -11.22 -16.40
C TYR A 141 -1.34 -11.75 -15.24
N VAL A 142 -0.84 -11.55 -14.01
CA VAL A 142 -1.52 -11.98 -12.80
C VAL A 142 -2.04 -10.76 -12.05
N PHE A 143 -3.36 -10.64 -11.98
CA PHE A 143 -4.01 -9.61 -11.17
C PHE A 143 -4.11 -10.10 -9.74
N HIS A 144 -3.63 -9.29 -8.82
CA HIS A 144 -3.74 -9.52 -7.39
C HIS A 144 -4.85 -8.64 -6.82
N SER A 145 -5.86 -9.25 -6.27
CA SER A 145 -7.03 -8.56 -5.71
C SER A 145 -7.39 -9.11 -4.33
N THR A 146 -8.21 -8.40 -3.58
CA THR A 146 -8.81 -8.95 -2.36
C THR A 146 -9.82 -10.05 -2.71
N SER A 147 -10.11 -10.95 -1.77
CA SER A 147 -11.10 -12.04 -1.99
C SER A 147 -12.46 -11.52 -2.44
N GLU A 148 -12.88 -10.36 -1.91
CA GLU A 148 -14.15 -9.72 -2.26
C GLU A 148 -14.19 -9.20 -3.70
N LEU A 149 -13.06 -8.70 -4.22
CA LEU A 149 -12.98 -8.09 -5.54
C LEU A 149 -12.44 -9.04 -6.63
N ASN A 150 -11.95 -10.22 -6.24
CA ASN A 150 -11.34 -11.16 -7.17
C ASN A 150 -12.28 -11.58 -8.28
N ARG A 151 -13.54 -11.88 -7.93
CA ARG A 151 -14.56 -12.26 -8.91
C ARG A 151 -14.86 -11.12 -9.88
N LEU A 152 -14.97 -9.88 -9.39
CA LEU A 152 -15.19 -8.70 -10.22
C LEU A 152 -14.07 -8.52 -11.26
N VAL A 153 -12.81 -8.64 -10.82
CA VAL A 153 -11.66 -8.54 -11.72
C VAL A 153 -11.66 -9.66 -12.74
N GLN A 154 -11.87 -10.90 -12.29
CA GLN A 154 -11.91 -12.09 -13.14
C GLN A 154 -12.98 -11.99 -14.23
N ASP A 155 -14.21 -11.61 -13.86
CA ASP A 155 -15.33 -11.46 -14.81
C ASP A 155 -15.02 -10.39 -15.88
N LYS A 156 -14.38 -9.26 -15.46
CA LYS A 156 -13.98 -8.21 -16.39
C LYS A 156 -12.86 -8.67 -17.35
N LEU A 157 -11.90 -9.48 -16.88
CA LEU A 157 -10.85 -10.04 -17.73
C LEU A 157 -11.38 -11.09 -18.73
N ILE A 158 -12.28 -11.97 -18.28
CA ILE A 158 -12.93 -12.99 -19.14
C ILE A 158 -13.68 -12.31 -20.29
N LYS A 159 -14.41 -11.23 -20.02
CA LYS A 159 -15.13 -10.45 -21.05
C LYS A 159 -14.20 -9.89 -22.14
N GLN A 160 -12.92 -9.70 -21.86
CA GLN A 160 -11.94 -9.24 -22.85
C GLN A 160 -11.37 -10.40 -23.70
N GLY A 161 -11.63 -11.65 -23.33
CA GLY A 161 -11.16 -12.82 -24.07
C GLY A 161 -9.66 -13.12 -23.91
N PHE A 162 -8.99 -12.56 -22.93
CA PHE A 162 -7.58 -12.84 -22.67
C PHE A 162 -7.36 -14.28 -22.19
N LYS A 163 -6.44 -14.99 -22.85
CA LYS A 163 -6.03 -16.37 -22.47
C LYS A 163 -4.82 -16.39 -21.54
N ASN A 164 -4.07 -15.28 -21.50
CA ASN A 164 -2.84 -15.10 -20.75
C ASN A 164 -2.98 -14.14 -19.55
N CYS A 165 -4.19 -14.10 -18.98
CA CYS A 165 -4.48 -13.32 -17.76
C CYS A 165 -5.15 -14.22 -16.72
N GLY A 166 -4.82 -13.97 -15.45
CA GLY A 166 -5.48 -14.60 -14.31
C GLY A 166 -5.66 -13.62 -13.15
N SER A 167 -6.54 -13.93 -12.22
CA SER A 167 -6.74 -13.16 -10.99
C SER A 167 -6.64 -14.08 -9.78
N ILE A 168 -5.90 -13.65 -8.76
CA ILE A 168 -5.67 -14.38 -7.52
C ILE A 168 -5.95 -13.49 -6.31
N SER A 169 -6.35 -14.12 -5.20
CA SER A 169 -6.61 -13.45 -3.92
C SER A 169 -5.99 -14.15 -2.71
N ASP A 170 -5.36 -15.31 -2.91
CA ASP A 170 -4.65 -16.02 -1.85
C ASP A 170 -3.29 -15.37 -1.58
N GLU A 171 -3.03 -15.00 -0.32
CA GLU A 171 -1.82 -14.28 0.08
C GLU A 171 -0.53 -15.10 -0.11
N LYS A 172 -0.60 -16.43 0.10
CA LYS A 172 0.57 -17.30 -0.08
C LYS A 172 0.92 -17.45 -1.56
N ILE A 173 -0.10 -17.63 -2.40
CA ILE A 173 0.05 -17.68 -3.85
C ILE A 173 0.55 -16.33 -4.35
N LYS A 174 0.01 -15.21 -3.85
CA LYS A 174 0.45 -13.84 -4.17
C LYS A 174 1.95 -13.68 -3.96
N SER A 175 2.44 -14.06 -2.79
CA SER A 175 3.87 -13.95 -2.45
C SER A 175 4.75 -14.75 -3.42
N GLN A 176 4.35 -15.97 -3.76
CA GLN A 176 5.12 -16.82 -4.67
C GLN A 176 5.10 -16.31 -6.11
N VAL A 177 3.93 -15.89 -6.61
CA VAL A 177 3.80 -15.30 -7.95
C VAL A 177 4.62 -14.02 -8.03
N LEU A 178 4.55 -13.15 -7.02
CA LEU A 178 5.32 -11.91 -6.99
C LEU A 178 6.83 -12.20 -7.06
N LYS A 179 7.35 -13.13 -6.25
CA LYS A 179 8.78 -13.51 -6.28
C LYS A 179 9.23 -14.09 -7.64
N SER A 180 8.31 -14.65 -8.40
CA SER A 180 8.56 -15.19 -9.74
C SER A 180 8.30 -14.19 -10.86
N SER A 181 7.84 -12.99 -10.53
CA SER A 181 7.50 -11.96 -11.52
C SER A 181 8.73 -11.28 -12.09
N THR A 182 8.69 -11.03 -13.39
CA THR A 182 9.70 -10.25 -14.10
C THR A 182 9.51 -8.74 -13.88
N PHE A 183 8.26 -8.31 -13.68
CA PHE A 183 7.88 -6.93 -13.50
C PHE A 183 6.58 -6.82 -12.71
N ALA A 184 6.36 -5.67 -12.07
CA ALA A 184 5.11 -5.38 -11.39
C ALA A 184 4.56 -4.01 -11.74
N VAL A 185 3.23 -3.95 -11.93
CA VAL A 185 2.47 -2.70 -12.07
C VAL A 185 1.55 -2.57 -10.86
N ALA A 186 1.73 -1.56 -10.05
CA ALA A 186 1.02 -1.48 -8.79
C ALA A 186 0.38 -0.11 -8.54
N LYS A 187 -0.84 -0.11 -8.03
CA LYS A 187 -1.44 1.09 -7.46
C LYS A 187 -0.66 1.51 -6.21
N SER A 188 -0.40 2.79 -6.08
CA SER A 188 0.31 3.31 -4.89
C SER A 188 -0.34 2.84 -3.57
N GLY A 189 0.47 2.27 -2.69
CA GLY A 189 0.05 1.71 -1.41
C GLY A 189 1.18 0.92 -0.74
N THR A 190 0.85 0.19 0.33
CA THR A 190 1.79 -0.65 1.09
C THR A 190 2.36 -1.80 0.27
N ILE A 191 1.66 -2.21 -0.80
CA ILE A 191 2.14 -3.27 -1.71
C ILE A 191 3.52 -2.98 -2.31
N SER A 192 3.90 -1.71 -2.46
CA SER A 192 5.24 -1.34 -2.93
C SER A 192 6.36 -1.85 -2.03
N LEU A 193 6.11 -2.00 -0.72
CA LEU A 193 7.06 -2.59 0.21
C LEU A 193 7.27 -4.09 -0.07
N GLU A 194 6.19 -4.81 -0.33
CA GLU A 194 6.24 -6.24 -0.69
C GLU A 194 6.98 -6.45 -2.02
N ILE A 195 6.70 -5.61 -3.02
CA ILE A 195 7.35 -5.64 -4.34
C ILE A 195 8.86 -5.39 -4.19
N CYS A 196 9.25 -4.37 -3.42
CA CYS A 196 10.66 -4.10 -3.13
C CYS A 196 11.33 -5.23 -2.37
N ASN A 197 10.66 -5.80 -1.37
CA ASN A 197 11.18 -6.95 -0.62
C ASN A 197 11.38 -8.18 -1.52
N ALA A 198 10.50 -8.37 -2.51
CA ALA A 198 10.62 -9.41 -3.53
C ALA A 198 11.68 -9.10 -4.59
N LYS A 199 12.28 -7.90 -4.59
CA LYS A 199 13.28 -7.40 -5.56
C LYS A 199 12.75 -7.39 -7.00
N VAL A 200 11.48 -7.11 -7.19
CA VAL A 200 10.83 -7.06 -8.50
C VAL A 200 10.83 -5.62 -9.01
N PRO A 201 11.38 -5.36 -10.21
CA PRO A 201 11.24 -4.06 -10.85
C PRO A 201 9.78 -3.68 -11.02
N SER A 202 9.44 -2.41 -10.78
CA SER A 202 8.03 -2.01 -10.79
C SER A 202 7.80 -0.58 -11.22
N ILE A 203 6.55 -0.31 -11.56
CA ILE A 203 6.03 1.03 -11.79
C ILE A 203 4.79 1.24 -10.93
N ILE A 204 4.68 2.43 -10.38
CA ILE A 204 3.52 2.81 -9.56
C ILE A 204 2.55 3.61 -10.41
N ILE A 205 1.30 3.19 -10.39
CA ILE A 205 0.20 3.87 -11.08
C ILE A 205 -0.79 4.43 -10.05
N TYR A 206 -1.34 5.60 -10.35
CA TYR A 206 -2.37 6.18 -9.51
C TYR A 206 -3.32 7.07 -10.31
N LYS A 207 -4.61 6.82 -10.16
CA LYS A 207 -5.66 7.62 -10.79
C LYS A 207 -6.84 7.77 -9.84
N MET A 208 -7.35 8.98 -9.74
CA MET A 208 -8.55 9.33 -8.98
C MET A 208 -9.36 10.37 -9.73
N ASN A 209 -10.57 10.63 -9.25
CA ASN A 209 -11.39 11.71 -9.77
C ASN A 209 -10.61 13.03 -9.73
N ILE A 210 -10.74 13.85 -10.80
CA ILE A 210 -9.97 15.09 -10.97
C ILE A 210 -10.22 16.11 -9.85
N ILE A 211 -11.45 16.21 -9.35
CA ILE A 211 -11.79 17.11 -8.24
C ILE A 211 -11.06 16.71 -6.97
N ASN A 212 -11.11 15.40 -6.65
CA ASN A 212 -10.40 14.86 -5.49
C ASN A 212 -8.88 15.05 -5.64
N PHE A 213 -8.35 14.88 -6.85
CA PHE A 213 -6.93 15.10 -7.11
C PHE A 213 -6.51 16.56 -6.86
N LEU A 214 -7.30 17.52 -7.33
CA LEU A 214 -7.02 18.94 -7.11
C LEU A 214 -7.02 19.27 -5.60
N ILE A 215 -7.98 18.75 -4.85
CA ILE A 215 -8.06 18.91 -3.39
C ILE A 215 -6.82 18.28 -2.72
N VAL A 216 -6.48 17.04 -3.08
CA VAL A 216 -5.30 16.35 -2.54
C VAL A 216 -4.04 17.11 -2.86
N LYS A 217 -3.87 17.58 -4.11
CA LYS A 217 -2.69 18.35 -4.55
C LYS A 217 -2.50 19.64 -3.76
N MET A 218 -3.58 20.29 -3.34
CA MET A 218 -3.49 21.49 -2.49
C MET A 218 -3.13 21.18 -1.04
N LEU A 219 -3.51 20.02 -0.53
CA LEU A 219 -3.35 19.65 0.87
C LEU A 219 -2.05 18.86 1.15
N VAL A 220 -1.59 18.09 0.18
CA VAL A 220 -0.45 17.17 0.33
C VAL A 220 0.87 17.94 0.19
N LYS A 221 1.76 17.72 1.16
CA LYS A 221 3.08 18.36 1.22
C LYS A 221 4.21 17.48 0.67
N VAL A 222 3.94 16.19 0.42
CA VAL A 222 4.94 15.27 -0.11
C VAL A 222 5.00 15.34 -1.64
N LYS A 223 6.22 15.20 -2.17
CA LYS A 223 6.48 15.25 -3.61
C LYS A 223 6.04 13.98 -4.33
N TYR A 224 6.10 12.84 -3.65
CA TYR A 224 5.86 11.51 -4.20
C TYR A 224 4.59 10.89 -3.64
N ALA A 225 3.97 9.99 -4.39
CA ALA A 225 2.80 9.22 -3.96
C ALA A 225 3.18 7.85 -3.36
N ASN A 226 4.35 7.33 -3.70
CA ASN A 226 4.85 6.04 -3.22
C ASN A 226 5.66 6.21 -1.94
N ILE A 227 5.45 5.32 -0.96
CA ILE A 227 6.12 5.38 0.33
C ILE A 227 7.65 5.18 0.22
N ILE A 228 8.13 4.40 -0.74
CA ILE A 228 9.57 4.19 -0.99
C ILE A 228 10.21 5.50 -1.46
N ASN A 229 9.60 6.16 -2.43
CA ASN A 229 10.08 7.44 -2.95
C ASN A 229 10.01 8.56 -1.88
N ILE A 230 8.95 8.54 -1.05
CA ILE A 230 8.83 9.46 0.10
C ILE A 230 9.97 9.21 1.10
N ALA A 231 10.24 7.96 1.43
CA ALA A 231 11.28 7.59 2.40
C ALA A 231 12.68 7.94 1.90
N ALA A 232 12.94 7.74 0.61
CA ALA A 232 14.20 8.08 -0.04
C ALA A 232 14.34 9.58 -0.35
N ASN A 233 13.22 10.30 -0.41
CA ASN A 233 13.13 11.68 -0.94
C ASN A 233 13.64 11.79 -2.40
N GLU A 234 13.50 10.70 -3.16
CA GLU A 234 13.95 10.53 -4.54
C GLU A 234 12.99 9.62 -5.29
N GLU A 235 12.87 9.78 -6.62
CA GLU A 235 12.08 8.88 -7.47
C GLU A 235 12.88 7.63 -7.81
N ILE A 236 12.88 6.65 -6.90
CA ILE A 236 13.52 5.34 -7.09
C ILE A 236 12.62 4.45 -7.96
N ILE A 237 11.30 4.51 -7.74
CA ILE A 237 10.30 3.77 -8.50
C ILE A 237 9.50 4.77 -9.33
N PRO A 238 9.41 4.61 -10.66
CA PRO A 238 8.64 5.52 -11.50
C PRO A 238 7.17 5.61 -11.05
N GLU A 239 6.62 6.83 -11.04
CA GLU A 239 5.23 7.10 -10.67
C GLU A 239 4.44 7.70 -11.83
N LEU A 240 3.45 6.99 -12.32
CA LEU A 240 2.51 7.47 -13.31
C LEU A 240 1.21 7.93 -12.64
N LEU A 241 1.10 9.24 -12.46
CA LEU A 241 -0.03 9.85 -11.76
C LEU A 241 -0.98 10.53 -12.75
N GLN A 242 -2.28 10.35 -12.55
CA GLN A 242 -3.38 11.03 -13.26
C GLN A 242 -3.28 10.95 -14.78
N SER A 243 -2.95 12.05 -15.49
CA SER A 243 -2.82 12.09 -16.95
C SER A 243 -1.70 11.20 -17.47
N ASN A 244 -0.61 11.06 -16.68
CA ASN A 244 0.50 10.18 -17.03
C ASN A 244 0.17 8.70 -16.81
N CYS A 245 -0.86 8.40 -16.02
CA CYS A 245 -1.37 7.04 -15.83
C CYS A 245 -2.23 6.63 -17.04
N ASN A 246 -1.57 6.16 -18.09
CA ASN A 246 -2.18 5.67 -19.32
C ASN A 246 -1.40 4.45 -19.85
N SER A 247 -2.01 3.67 -20.73
CA SER A 247 -1.49 2.41 -21.26
C SER A 247 -0.17 2.53 -22.02
N LYS A 248 0.12 3.70 -22.60
CA LYS A 248 1.36 3.93 -23.39
C LYS A 248 2.57 4.20 -22.51
N ASN A 249 2.33 4.75 -21.31
CA ASN A 249 3.39 5.10 -20.37
C ASN A 249 3.75 3.95 -19.42
N ILE A 250 2.84 3.00 -19.24
CA ILE A 250 3.09 1.75 -18.51
C ILE A 250 4.00 0.85 -19.34
#